data_5a7b574e3e447337e55c2937f35b1cf6
#
_entry.id   5a7b574e3e447337e55c2937f35b1cf6
#
_cell.length_a   1.000
_cell.length_b   1.000
_cell.length_c   1.000
_cell.angle_alpha   90.00
_cell.angle_beta   90.00
_cell.angle_gamma   90.00
#
_symmetry.space_group_name_H-M   'P 1'
#
loop_
_entity.id
_entity.type
_entity.pdbx_description
1 polymer ?
#
loop_
_entity_poly.entity_id
_entity_poly.type
_entity_poly.pdbx_seq_one_letter_code
_entity_poly.pdbx_strand_id
1 'polypeptide(L)'
;MCCLALSCTVCLAGQDEQRLYGRLDMLIARQADIEAEKMRHIEGMVQILKDATLTDAERYAVNDRLYNEYSTLKYDSAFSYLRQNIALAEKMGDRWRATRSRLSMAHILAVAGLFGEAEKALAAIDTSRLEGDVLVGYYKQLNELYLFKSEFASGTSFNDDYHKNMQDYRRLLIANADRGSYDYVSVLADYRAYQGNIDSAIQMLLEYLPALKPGDRRYSIQTSQLAFFYGCKGDMGRKKQYLLLSAISDQAGCIREENSLRELASMLFDEGDYERAYKYLNVSINNANSYGTRLRNTQASMLMPKILAGYNVMKETQHRRMQTLMVCISVIAVMLVVALIAVYMLLKRYRRSNQTVAYVNGRLEEAVGELRRSNAIMKEGNRIKEEYIGRFMELASVLIDKAESYRKLANRYAKEHDMRALYALIKSSAAFNESTSLFYGNFDSAFLRIYPNFVDKVNELLSDECKITPRGERLTTELRILALIRLGITDNHKIAGILRSSITTVYTYRSKLKARSVVKDDFERCVASIDSWQEADAASVTAVESPG
;
A
#
# COMPACT_ATOMS: atom_id res chain seq x y z
N MET A 1 -39.91 -9.61 17.00
CA MET A 1 -38.86 -10.64 16.87
C MET A 1 -38.13 -10.62 15.51
N CYS A 2 -38.77 -10.31 14.38
CA CYS A 2 -38.08 -10.26 13.06
C CYS A 2 -37.02 -9.15 12.93
N CYS A 3 -37.18 -7.98 13.55
CA CYS A 3 -36.18 -6.89 13.42
C CYS A 3 -34.87 -7.15 14.15
N LEU A 4 -34.89 -7.92 15.24
CA LEU A 4 -33.66 -8.30 15.97
C LEU A 4 -32.85 -9.39 15.26
N ALA A 5 -33.48 -10.28 14.52
CA ALA A 5 -32.78 -11.29 13.71
C ALA A 5 -32.11 -10.69 12.47
N LEU A 6 -32.75 -9.70 11.80
CA LEU A 6 -32.13 -8.98 10.68
C LEU A 6 -30.93 -8.13 11.12
N SER A 7 -31.02 -7.47 12.28
CA SER A 7 -29.88 -6.65 12.77
C SER A 7 -28.68 -7.52 13.17
N CYS A 8 -28.92 -8.72 13.67
CA CYS A 8 -27.85 -9.66 14.05
C CYS A 8 -27.14 -10.27 12.83
N THR A 9 -27.88 -10.61 11.76
CA THR A 9 -27.29 -11.14 10.51
C THR A 9 -26.52 -10.07 9.73
N VAL A 10 -26.98 -8.84 9.70
CA VAL A 10 -26.26 -7.71 9.09
C VAL A 10 -24.99 -7.38 9.87
N CYS A 11 -25.03 -7.46 11.20
CA CYS A 11 -23.85 -7.20 12.05
C CYS A 11 -22.78 -8.30 11.89
N LEU A 12 -23.18 -9.58 11.78
CA LEU A 12 -22.27 -10.70 11.52
C LEU A 12 -21.66 -10.64 10.12
N ALA A 13 -22.44 -10.31 9.09
CA ALA A 13 -21.94 -10.15 7.73
C ALA A 13 -20.94 -8.98 7.61
N GLY A 14 -21.18 -7.89 8.33
CA GLY A 14 -20.25 -6.76 8.37
C GLY A 14 -18.93 -7.08 9.09
N GLN A 15 -18.94 -7.93 10.12
CA GLN A 15 -17.72 -8.37 10.81
C GLN A 15 -16.88 -9.29 9.92
N ASP A 16 -17.51 -10.19 9.16
CA ASP A 16 -16.80 -11.05 8.20
C ASP A 16 -16.19 -10.25 7.06
N GLU A 17 -16.89 -9.24 6.54
CA GLU A 17 -16.38 -8.36 5.49
C GLU A 17 -15.16 -7.55 5.96
N GLN A 18 -15.21 -6.95 7.16
CA GLN A 18 -14.07 -6.22 7.73
C GLN A 18 -12.85 -7.13 7.98
N ARG A 19 -13.08 -8.38 8.36
CA ARG A 19 -12.02 -9.39 8.51
C ARG A 19 -11.36 -9.71 7.17
N LEU A 20 -12.13 -9.81 6.09
CA LEU A 20 -11.60 -10.04 4.74
C LEU A 20 -10.78 -8.84 4.26
N TYR A 21 -11.25 -7.60 4.48
CA TYR A 21 -10.45 -6.39 4.19
C TYR A 21 -9.14 -6.36 4.98
N GLY A 22 -9.20 -6.62 6.29
CA GLY A 22 -7.99 -6.66 7.12
C GLY A 22 -6.98 -7.70 6.63
N ARG A 23 -7.47 -8.88 6.20
CA ARG A 23 -6.61 -9.93 5.61
C ARG A 23 -6.01 -9.50 4.27
N LEU A 24 -6.80 -8.90 3.40
CA LEU A 24 -6.33 -8.39 2.11
C LEU A 24 -5.28 -7.29 2.31
N ASP A 25 -5.55 -6.33 3.18
CA ASP A 25 -4.64 -5.23 3.49
C ASP A 25 -3.31 -5.71 4.09
N MET A 26 -3.36 -6.73 4.94
CA MET A 26 -2.16 -7.38 5.49
C MET A 26 -1.33 -8.07 4.42
N LEU A 27 -1.96 -8.82 3.50
CA LEU A 27 -1.26 -9.48 2.40
C LEU A 27 -0.64 -8.45 1.44
N ILE A 28 -1.39 -7.40 1.14
CA ILE A 28 -0.90 -6.27 0.36
C ILE A 28 0.34 -5.64 1.02
N ALA A 29 0.32 -5.42 2.32
CA ALA A 29 1.46 -4.85 3.05
C ALA A 29 2.69 -5.78 3.06
N ARG A 30 2.48 -7.11 3.03
CA ARG A 30 3.53 -8.14 3.05
C ARG A 30 3.92 -8.66 1.66
N GLN A 31 3.39 -8.06 0.59
CA GLN A 31 3.62 -8.60 -0.76
C GLN A 31 5.10 -8.68 -1.12
N ALA A 32 5.92 -7.72 -0.69
CA ALA A 32 7.35 -7.76 -0.93
C ALA A 32 8.04 -8.99 -0.29
N ASP A 33 7.59 -9.37 0.91
CA ASP A 33 8.12 -10.55 1.62
C ASP A 33 7.71 -11.85 0.92
N ILE A 34 6.43 -11.95 0.54
CA ILE A 34 5.86 -13.11 -0.16
C ILE A 34 6.55 -13.29 -1.51
N GLU A 35 6.76 -12.18 -2.23
CA GLU A 35 7.49 -12.20 -3.50
C GLU A 35 8.95 -12.61 -3.32
N ALA A 36 9.64 -12.08 -2.31
CA ALA A 36 11.02 -12.44 -2.02
C ALA A 36 11.16 -13.92 -1.66
N GLU A 37 10.18 -14.51 -0.99
CA GLU A 37 10.15 -15.95 -0.70
C GLU A 37 9.98 -16.76 -1.99
N LYS A 38 9.03 -16.38 -2.85
CA LYS A 38 8.82 -17.01 -4.15
C LYS A 38 10.06 -16.90 -5.04
N MET A 39 10.70 -15.72 -5.06
CA MET A 39 11.92 -15.51 -5.84
C MET A 39 13.09 -16.37 -5.37
N ARG A 40 13.26 -16.56 -4.05
CA ARG A 40 14.28 -17.48 -3.52
C ARG A 40 14.04 -18.93 -3.97
N HIS A 41 12.78 -19.36 -3.99
CA HIS A 41 12.42 -20.69 -4.52
C HIS A 41 12.78 -20.81 -6.01
N ILE A 42 12.43 -19.81 -6.81
CA ILE A 42 12.77 -19.73 -8.24
C ILE A 42 14.30 -19.76 -8.44
N GLU A 43 15.05 -18.97 -7.68
CA GLU A 43 16.50 -18.92 -7.76
C GLU A 43 17.14 -20.30 -7.49
N GLY A 44 16.60 -21.06 -6.52
CA GLY A 44 17.01 -22.43 -6.28
C GLY A 44 16.85 -23.33 -7.50
N MET A 45 15.73 -23.21 -8.22
CA MET A 45 15.50 -23.96 -9.46
C MET A 45 16.42 -23.50 -10.60
N VAL A 46 16.69 -22.20 -10.70
CA VAL A 46 17.63 -21.65 -11.71
C VAL A 46 19.05 -22.16 -11.47
N GLN A 47 19.47 -22.38 -10.21
CA GLN A 47 20.77 -22.97 -9.92
C GLN A 47 20.88 -24.42 -10.46
N ILE A 48 19.79 -25.21 -10.40
CA ILE A 48 19.76 -26.56 -10.98
C ILE A 48 20.06 -26.52 -12.48
N LEU A 49 19.55 -25.54 -13.23
CA LEU A 49 19.80 -25.41 -14.66
C LEU A 49 21.26 -25.16 -15.04
N LYS A 50 22.10 -24.73 -14.08
CA LYS A 50 23.54 -24.52 -14.31
C LYS A 50 24.33 -25.83 -14.35
N ASP A 51 23.72 -26.93 -13.91
CA ASP A 51 24.34 -28.25 -14.00
C ASP A 51 24.45 -28.67 -15.47
N ALA A 52 25.68 -28.86 -15.92
CA ALA A 52 25.99 -29.28 -17.28
C ALA A 52 25.64 -30.75 -17.55
N THR A 53 25.42 -31.55 -16.51
CA THR A 53 25.12 -32.98 -16.63
C THR A 53 23.64 -33.26 -16.91
N LEU A 54 22.76 -32.26 -16.79
CA LEU A 54 21.35 -32.41 -17.05
C LEU A 54 21.07 -32.85 -18.48
N THR A 55 20.27 -33.90 -18.62
CA THR A 55 19.71 -34.32 -19.91
C THR A 55 18.71 -33.29 -20.41
N ASP A 56 18.40 -33.32 -21.72
CA ASP A 56 17.39 -32.43 -22.33
C ASP A 56 16.02 -32.62 -21.68
N ALA A 57 15.67 -33.84 -21.26
CA ALA A 57 14.41 -34.14 -20.57
C ALA A 57 14.36 -33.57 -19.15
N GLU A 58 15.44 -33.64 -18.39
CA GLU A 58 15.54 -33.03 -17.04
C GLU A 58 15.54 -31.51 -17.13
N ARG A 59 16.27 -30.94 -18.09
CA ARG A 59 16.27 -29.50 -18.37
C ARG A 59 14.86 -29.00 -18.74
N TYR A 60 14.14 -29.77 -19.59
CA TYR A 60 12.73 -29.50 -19.90
C TYR A 60 11.87 -29.48 -18.63
N ALA A 61 12.03 -30.47 -17.76
CA ALA A 61 11.23 -30.56 -16.54
C ALA A 61 11.50 -29.40 -15.57
N VAL A 62 12.76 -28.96 -15.43
CA VAL A 62 13.09 -27.80 -14.60
C VAL A 62 12.53 -26.52 -15.21
N ASN A 63 12.67 -26.34 -16.52
CA ASN A 63 12.10 -25.18 -17.23
C ASN A 63 10.57 -25.16 -17.12
N ASP A 64 9.89 -26.30 -17.15
CA ASP A 64 8.43 -26.40 -17.00
C ASP A 64 7.99 -25.95 -15.59
N ARG A 65 8.76 -26.33 -14.55
CA ARG A 65 8.54 -25.81 -13.18
C ARG A 65 8.78 -24.31 -13.09
N LEU A 66 9.87 -23.81 -13.67
CA LEU A 66 10.16 -22.37 -13.72
C LEU A 66 9.09 -21.60 -14.49
N TYR A 67 8.62 -22.13 -15.61
CA TYR A 67 7.46 -21.58 -16.30
C TYR A 67 6.25 -21.48 -15.39
N ASN A 68 5.89 -22.56 -14.67
CA ASN A 68 4.73 -22.56 -13.77
C ASN A 68 4.83 -21.46 -12.69
N GLU A 69 6.01 -21.27 -12.10
CA GLU A 69 6.25 -20.20 -11.12
C GLU A 69 6.14 -18.80 -11.74
N TYR A 70 6.71 -18.60 -12.91
CA TYR A 70 6.69 -17.31 -13.60
C TYR A 70 5.36 -17.00 -14.30
N SER A 71 4.55 -18.01 -14.62
CA SER A 71 3.31 -17.86 -15.39
C SER A 71 2.29 -16.91 -14.76
N THR A 72 2.33 -16.76 -13.46
CA THR A 72 1.47 -15.83 -12.70
C THR A 72 2.22 -14.57 -12.24
N LEU A 73 3.56 -14.57 -12.34
CA LEU A 73 4.41 -13.54 -11.77
C LEU A 73 4.97 -12.56 -12.81
N LYS A 74 5.50 -13.09 -13.91
CA LYS A 74 6.21 -12.28 -14.93
C LYS A 74 6.17 -12.94 -16.30
N TYR A 75 5.50 -12.29 -17.23
CA TYR A 75 5.32 -12.76 -18.61
C TYR A 75 6.64 -13.07 -19.33
N ASP A 76 7.61 -12.12 -19.36
CA ASP A 76 8.85 -12.28 -20.15
C ASP A 76 9.67 -13.51 -19.71
N SER A 77 9.72 -13.76 -18.40
CA SER A 77 10.43 -14.93 -17.87
C SER A 77 9.72 -16.23 -18.22
N ALA A 78 8.41 -16.28 -18.04
CA ALA A 78 7.59 -17.43 -18.44
C ALA A 78 7.75 -17.74 -19.94
N PHE A 79 7.70 -16.71 -20.79
CA PHE A 79 7.89 -16.80 -22.23
C PHE A 79 9.27 -17.37 -22.58
N SER A 80 10.32 -16.91 -21.91
CA SER A 80 11.69 -17.38 -22.16
C SER A 80 11.84 -18.88 -21.89
N TYR A 81 11.31 -19.38 -20.75
CA TYR A 81 11.38 -20.80 -20.43
C TYR A 81 10.53 -21.67 -21.36
N LEU A 82 9.36 -21.20 -21.77
CA LEU A 82 8.54 -21.93 -22.75
C LEU A 82 9.23 -22.03 -24.11
N ARG A 83 9.89 -20.96 -24.57
CA ARG A 83 10.66 -20.99 -25.82
C ARG A 83 11.80 -22.00 -25.78
N GLN A 84 12.50 -22.07 -24.64
CA GLN A 84 13.53 -23.10 -24.43
C GLN A 84 12.91 -24.50 -24.41
N ASN A 85 11.77 -24.70 -23.78
CA ASN A 85 11.07 -25.98 -23.71
C ASN A 85 10.57 -26.45 -25.08
N ILE A 86 10.09 -25.55 -25.91
CA ILE A 86 9.71 -25.89 -27.29
C ILE A 86 10.94 -26.41 -28.04
N ALA A 87 12.07 -25.68 -28.00
CA ALA A 87 13.31 -26.08 -28.67
C ALA A 87 13.86 -27.43 -28.15
N LEU A 88 13.81 -27.66 -26.83
CA LEU A 88 14.22 -28.94 -26.23
C LEU A 88 13.30 -30.09 -26.66
N ALA A 89 11.98 -29.87 -26.65
CA ALA A 89 11.01 -30.88 -27.06
C ALA A 89 11.16 -31.23 -28.56
N GLU A 90 11.41 -30.26 -29.43
CA GLU A 90 11.69 -30.44 -30.83
C GLU A 90 12.99 -31.22 -31.05
N LYS A 91 14.07 -30.88 -30.32
CA LYS A 91 15.34 -31.61 -30.33
C LYS A 91 15.19 -33.08 -29.92
N MET A 92 14.33 -33.35 -28.92
CA MET A 92 14.03 -34.70 -28.43
C MET A 92 13.06 -35.45 -29.36
N GLY A 93 12.42 -34.81 -30.33
CA GLY A 93 11.36 -35.39 -31.15
C GLY A 93 10.06 -35.62 -30.38
N ASP A 94 9.92 -35.03 -29.21
CA ASP A 94 8.75 -35.19 -28.32
C ASP A 94 7.65 -34.20 -28.70
N ARG A 95 6.79 -34.62 -29.58
CA ARG A 95 5.66 -33.83 -30.08
C ARG A 95 4.67 -33.44 -29.00
N TRP A 96 4.44 -34.34 -28.02
CA TRP A 96 3.52 -34.07 -26.94
C TRP A 96 4.01 -32.91 -26.06
N ARG A 97 5.29 -32.94 -25.64
CA ARG A 97 5.91 -31.85 -24.90
C ARG A 97 5.95 -30.54 -25.70
N ALA A 98 6.27 -30.61 -26.99
CA ALA A 98 6.28 -29.43 -27.87
C ALA A 98 4.88 -28.78 -27.94
N THR A 99 3.84 -29.60 -28.14
CA THR A 99 2.45 -29.12 -28.22
C THR A 99 2.03 -28.50 -26.90
N ARG A 100 2.27 -29.19 -25.77
CA ARG A 100 1.95 -28.67 -24.44
C ARG A 100 2.61 -27.32 -24.17
N SER A 101 3.90 -27.18 -24.52
CA SER A 101 4.62 -25.91 -24.35
C SER A 101 4.09 -24.81 -25.27
N ARG A 102 3.63 -25.12 -26.49
CA ARG A 102 2.98 -24.16 -27.41
C ARG A 102 1.61 -23.73 -26.87
N LEU A 103 0.83 -24.63 -26.30
CA LEU A 103 -0.44 -24.30 -25.62
C LEU A 103 -0.19 -23.33 -24.47
N SER A 104 0.77 -23.64 -23.62
CA SER A 104 1.18 -22.73 -22.52
C SER A 104 1.69 -21.39 -23.03
N MET A 105 2.42 -21.38 -24.15
CA MET A 105 2.89 -20.16 -24.83
C MET A 105 1.71 -19.30 -25.29
N ALA A 106 0.72 -19.92 -25.97
CA ALA A 106 -0.48 -19.22 -26.40
C ALA A 106 -1.24 -18.60 -25.23
N HIS A 107 -1.32 -19.31 -24.10
CA HIS A 107 -1.94 -18.82 -22.89
C HIS A 107 -1.29 -17.51 -22.42
N ILE A 108 0.02 -17.52 -22.12
CA ILE A 108 0.68 -16.33 -21.57
C ILE A 108 0.70 -15.15 -22.56
N LEU A 109 0.75 -15.43 -23.87
CA LEU A 109 0.64 -14.42 -24.91
C LEU A 109 -0.74 -13.77 -24.93
N ALA A 110 -1.81 -14.57 -24.78
CA ALA A 110 -3.18 -14.06 -24.70
C ALA A 110 -3.40 -13.20 -23.44
N VAL A 111 -2.92 -13.66 -22.27
CA VAL A 111 -2.96 -12.91 -21.02
C VAL A 111 -2.18 -11.58 -21.13
N ALA A 112 -1.03 -11.59 -21.79
CA ALA A 112 -0.25 -10.39 -22.04
C ALA A 112 -0.91 -9.41 -23.04
N GLY A 113 -1.97 -9.84 -23.75
CA GLY A 113 -2.64 -9.06 -24.79
C GLY A 113 -1.94 -9.10 -26.14
N LEU A 114 -1.06 -10.09 -26.36
CA LEU A 114 -0.34 -10.32 -27.62
C LEU A 114 -1.12 -11.35 -28.48
N PHE A 115 -2.35 -11.01 -28.83
CA PHE A 115 -3.31 -11.93 -29.43
C PHE A 115 -2.84 -12.52 -30.77
N GLY A 116 -2.24 -11.70 -31.65
CA GLY A 116 -1.71 -12.19 -32.91
C GLY A 116 -0.58 -13.23 -32.74
N GLU A 117 0.27 -13.06 -31.75
CA GLU A 117 1.31 -14.02 -31.42
C GLU A 117 0.74 -15.30 -30.79
N ALA A 118 -0.32 -15.16 -29.95
CA ALA A 118 -1.05 -16.30 -29.42
C ALA A 118 -1.69 -17.14 -30.53
N GLU A 119 -2.31 -16.48 -31.52
CA GLU A 119 -2.88 -17.15 -32.70
C GLU A 119 -1.80 -17.89 -33.52
N LYS A 120 -0.64 -17.29 -33.74
CA LYS A 120 0.49 -17.95 -34.43
C LYS A 120 0.97 -19.18 -33.64
N ALA A 121 1.06 -19.08 -32.32
CA ALA A 121 1.46 -20.21 -31.48
C ALA A 121 0.47 -21.38 -31.57
N LEU A 122 -0.82 -21.09 -31.62
CA LEU A 122 -1.89 -22.10 -31.80
C LEU A 122 -1.91 -22.67 -33.22
N ALA A 123 -1.74 -21.83 -34.24
CA ALA A 123 -1.70 -22.25 -35.64
C ALA A 123 -0.49 -23.17 -35.96
N ALA A 124 0.58 -23.10 -35.18
CA ALA A 124 1.74 -23.99 -35.30
C ALA A 124 1.50 -25.40 -34.74
N ILE A 125 0.32 -25.69 -34.20
CA ILE A 125 -0.05 -27.00 -33.64
C ILE A 125 -0.79 -27.81 -34.68
N ASP A 126 -0.29 -29.04 -34.95
CA ASP A 126 -0.95 -30.00 -35.81
C ASP A 126 -2.19 -30.57 -35.09
N THR A 127 -3.36 -30.04 -35.42
CA THR A 127 -4.63 -30.41 -34.78
C THR A 127 -5.14 -31.78 -35.16
N SER A 128 -4.68 -32.35 -36.28
CA SER A 128 -5.17 -33.65 -36.81
C SER A 128 -4.85 -34.84 -35.88
N ARG A 129 -3.93 -34.66 -34.94
CA ARG A 129 -3.42 -35.69 -34.02
C ARG A 129 -3.61 -35.37 -32.55
N LEU A 130 -4.45 -34.36 -32.24
CA LEU A 130 -4.74 -34.02 -30.87
C LEU A 130 -5.82 -34.92 -30.31
N GLU A 131 -5.51 -35.55 -29.20
CA GLU A 131 -6.43 -36.42 -28.45
C GLU A 131 -6.34 -36.15 -26.95
N GLY A 132 -7.36 -36.59 -26.19
CA GLY A 132 -7.39 -36.51 -24.73
C GLY A 132 -7.14 -35.12 -24.17
N ASP A 133 -6.32 -35.03 -23.12
CA ASP A 133 -6.05 -33.77 -22.39
C ASP A 133 -5.41 -32.68 -23.25
N VAL A 134 -4.65 -33.06 -24.30
CA VAL A 134 -4.01 -32.07 -25.18
C VAL A 134 -5.03 -31.40 -26.10
N LEU A 135 -6.02 -32.15 -26.59
CA LEU A 135 -7.14 -31.62 -27.37
C LEU A 135 -8.00 -30.69 -26.51
N VAL A 136 -8.31 -31.11 -25.28
CA VAL A 136 -9.00 -30.26 -24.30
C VAL A 136 -8.22 -28.99 -24.03
N GLY A 137 -6.90 -29.09 -23.81
CA GLY A 137 -6.00 -27.94 -23.66
C GLY A 137 -6.03 -27.00 -24.86
N TYR A 138 -6.10 -27.52 -26.08
CA TYR A 138 -6.19 -26.71 -27.29
C TYR A 138 -7.50 -25.92 -27.35
N TYR A 139 -8.64 -26.56 -27.10
CA TYR A 139 -9.93 -25.85 -27.06
C TYR A 139 -9.99 -24.84 -25.89
N LYS A 140 -9.38 -25.18 -24.76
CA LYS A 140 -9.25 -24.26 -23.64
C LYS A 140 -8.51 -22.99 -24.04
N GLN A 141 -7.36 -23.12 -24.69
CA GLN A 141 -6.57 -21.94 -25.10
C GLN A 141 -7.30 -21.08 -26.14
N LEU A 142 -8.05 -21.69 -27.06
CA LEU A 142 -8.89 -20.96 -28.00
C LEU A 142 -10.04 -20.24 -27.30
N ASN A 143 -10.73 -20.91 -26.36
CA ASN A 143 -11.76 -20.28 -25.55
C ASN A 143 -11.22 -19.08 -24.76
N GLU A 144 -10.08 -19.23 -24.08
CA GLU A 144 -9.44 -18.15 -23.33
C GLU A 144 -8.96 -17.01 -24.24
N LEU A 145 -8.35 -17.29 -25.37
CA LEU A 145 -7.92 -16.30 -26.35
C LEU A 145 -9.11 -15.43 -26.82
N TYR A 146 -10.22 -16.08 -27.19
CA TYR A 146 -11.41 -15.34 -27.65
C TYR A 146 -12.15 -14.63 -26.50
N LEU A 147 -12.06 -15.13 -25.27
CA LEU A 147 -12.51 -14.41 -24.08
C LEU A 147 -11.74 -13.09 -23.92
N PHE A 148 -10.41 -13.13 -23.94
CA PHE A 148 -9.59 -11.92 -23.80
C PHE A 148 -9.74 -10.96 -24.99
N LYS A 149 -9.89 -11.49 -26.21
CA LYS A 149 -10.19 -10.67 -27.40
C LYS A 149 -11.54 -9.99 -27.27
N SER A 150 -12.56 -10.67 -26.77
CA SER A 150 -13.89 -10.10 -26.51
C SER A 150 -13.83 -9.03 -25.41
N GLU A 151 -13.13 -9.27 -24.30
CA GLU A 151 -12.92 -8.26 -23.26
C GLU A 151 -12.22 -7.01 -23.82
N PHE A 152 -11.18 -7.19 -24.64
CA PHE A 152 -10.43 -6.09 -25.25
C PHE A 152 -11.25 -5.31 -26.27
N ALA A 153 -12.07 -6.00 -27.05
CA ALA A 153 -12.93 -5.44 -28.08
C ALA A 153 -14.30 -4.96 -27.57
N SER A 154 -14.50 -4.94 -26.25
CA SER A 154 -15.77 -4.50 -25.66
C SER A 154 -16.17 -3.11 -26.17
N GLY A 155 -17.42 -2.99 -26.65
CA GLY A 155 -17.94 -1.76 -27.26
C GLY A 155 -17.53 -1.54 -28.73
N THR A 156 -16.90 -2.50 -29.37
CA THR A 156 -16.60 -2.48 -30.82
C THR A 156 -17.44 -3.49 -31.58
N SER A 157 -17.52 -3.35 -32.91
CA SER A 157 -18.23 -4.29 -33.80
C SER A 157 -17.60 -5.70 -33.84
N PHE A 158 -16.35 -5.85 -33.42
CA PHE A 158 -15.67 -7.14 -33.40
C PHE A 158 -16.04 -8.02 -32.19
N ASN A 159 -16.65 -7.41 -31.17
CA ASN A 159 -16.99 -8.12 -29.93
C ASN A 159 -17.90 -9.32 -30.15
N ASP A 160 -18.92 -9.17 -31.00
CA ASP A 160 -19.90 -10.23 -31.27
C ASP A 160 -19.27 -11.44 -31.95
N ASP A 161 -18.34 -11.21 -32.91
CA ASP A 161 -17.62 -12.28 -33.58
C ASP A 161 -16.68 -13.03 -32.62
N TYR A 162 -15.98 -12.31 -31.76
CA TYR A 162 -15.12 -12.93 -30.74
C TYR A 162 -15.94 -13.69 -29.70
N HIS A 163 -17.06 -13.14 -29.31
CA HIS A 163 -17.96 -13.81 -28.39
C HIS A 163 -18.54 -15.09 -28.99
N LYS A 164 -18.94 -15.07 -30.25
CA LYS A 164 -19.40 -16.28 -30.97
C LYS A 164 -18.33 -17.36 -31.02
N ASN A 165 -17.12 -17.00 -31.45
CA ASN A 165 -16.00 -17.95 -31.50
C ASN A 165 -15.70 -18.53 -30.11
N MET A 166 -15.71 -17.70 -29.07
CA MET A 166 -15.55 -18.15 -27.68
C MET A 166 -16.60 -19.21 -27.31
N GLN A 167 -17.89 -18.99 -27.64
CA GLN A 167 -18.95 -19.94 -27.36
C GLN A 167 -18.79 -21.25 -28.15
N ASP A 168 -18.29 -21.20 -29.38
CA ASP A 168 -18.03 -22.38 -30.18
C ASP A 168 -16.94 -23.24 -29.57
N TYR A 169 -15.80 -22.65 -29.21
CA TYR A 169 -14.71 -23.37 -28.53
C TYR A 169 -15.09 -23.84 -27.14
N ARG A 170 -15.92 -23.09 -26.41
CA ARG A 170 -16.48 -23.48 -25.13
C ARG A 170 -17.30 -24.78 -25.24
N ARG A 171 -18.15 -24.89 -26.27
CA ARG A 171 -18.92 -26.14 -26.53
C ARG A 171 -18.01 -27.31 -26.85
N LEU A 172 -16.97 -27.10 -27.66
CA LEU A 172 -16.00 -28.15 -27.98
C LEU A 172 -15.22 -28.59 -26.74
N LEU A 173 -14.83 -27.67 -25.86
CA LEU A 173 -14.18 -27.98 -24.61
C LEU A 173 -15.08 -28.85 -23.71
N ILE A 174 -16.33 -28.42 -23.50
CA ILE A 174 -17.31 -29.17 -22.67
C ILE A 174 -17.54 -30.56 -23.23
N ALA A 175 -17.57 -30.75 -24.56
CA ALA A 175 -17.81 -32.04 -25.19
C ALA A 175 -16.65 -33.03 -25.01
N ASN A 176 -15.42 -32.55 -24.82
CA ASN A 176 -14.20 -33.36 -24.78
C ASN A 176 -13.55 -33.44 -23.40
N ALA A 177 -13.86 -32.54 -22.46
CA ALA A 177 -13.25 -32.54 -21.15
C ALA A 177 -13.86 -33.58 -20.20
N ASP A 178 -13.04 -34.11 -19.29
CA ASP A 178 -13.50 -34.96 -18.21
C ASP A 178 -14.50 -34.21 -17.30
N ARG A 179 -15.68 -34.83 -17.07
CA ARG A 179 -16.78 -34.21 -16.32
C ARG A 179 -16.45 -33.88 -14.87
N GLY A 180 -15.45 -34.53 -14.29
CA GLY A 180 -14.96 -34.29 -12.93
C GLY A 180 -13.86 -33.21 -12.88
N SER A 181 -13.32 -32.76 -14.04
CA SER A 181 -12.22 -31.84 -14.09
C SER A 181 -12.63 -30.38 -13.77
N TYR A 182 -11.69 -29.63 -13.25
CA TYR A 182 -11.86 -28.18 -13.03
C TYR A 182 -12.26 -27.44 -14.31
N ASP A 183 -11.59 -27.75 -15.43
CA ASP A 183 -11.82 -27.08 -16.70
C ASP A 183 -13.24 -27.33 -17.23
N TYR A 184 -13.77 -28.54 -17.06
CA TYR A 184 -15.15 -28.85 -17.39
C TYR A 184 -16.14 -28.08 -16.52
N VAL A 185 -15.99 -28.12 -15.20
CA VAL A 185 -16.93 -27.46 -14.25
C VAL A 185 -16.95 -25.96 -14.45
N SER A 186 -15.77 -25.31 -14.53
CA SER A 186 -15.64 -23.87 -14.70
C SER A 186 -16.28 -23.40 -16.02
N VAL A 187 -15.96 -24.09 -17.13
CA VAL A 187 -16.46 -23.69 -18.44
C VAL A 187 -17.94 -24.03 -18.65
N LEU A 188 -18.41 -25.15 -18.08
CA LEU A 188 -19.85 -25.47 -18.10
C LEU A 188 -20.67 -24.48 -17.28
N ALA A 189 -20.14 -24.00 -16.14
CA ALA A 189 -20.80 -22.96 -15.36
C ALA A 189 -20.97 -21.67 -16.18
N ASP A 190 -19.90 -21.22 -16.85
CA ASP A 190 -19.96 -20.07 -17.77
C ASP A 190 -20.99 -20.27 -18.89
N TYR A 191 -21.02 -21.49 -19.47
CA TYR A 191 -21.96 -21.79 -20.55
C TYR A 191 -23.42 -21.80 -20.07
N ARG A 192 -23.69 -22.33 -18.88
CA ARG A 192 -25.03 -22.30 -18.26
C ARG A 192 -25.46 -20.87 -17.92
N ALA A 193 -24.55 -20.06 -17.38
CA ALA A 193 -24.83 -18.66 -17.12
C ALA A 193 -25.15 -17.89 -18.41
N TYR A 194 -24.42 -18.17 -19.50
CA TYR A 194 -24.70 -17.60 -20.83
C TYR A 194 -26.10 -18.01 -21.34
N GLN A 195 -26.57 -19.23 -21.03
CA GLN A 195 -27.92 -19.70 -21.36
C GLN A 195 -29.02 -19.13 -20.43
N GLY A 196 -28.68 -18.25 -19.50
CA GLY A 196 -29.60 -17.66 -18.51
C GLY A 196 -29.75 -18.48 -17.23
N ASN A 197 -29.09 -19.65 -17.10
CA ASN A 197 -29.19 -20.53 -15.93
C ASN A 197 -28.14 -20.20 -14.87
N ILE A 198 -28.12 -18.95 -14.40
CA ILE A 198 -27.09 -18.42 -13.47
C ILE A 198 -27.09 -19.17 -12.13
N ASP A 199 -28.27 -19.54 -11.60
CA ASP A 199 -28.36 -20.27 -10.32
C ASP A 199 -27.66 -21.63 -10.39
N SER A 200 -27.86 -22.37 -11.48
CA SER A 200 -27.18 -23.65 -11.70
C SER A 200 -25.66 -23.45 -11.85
N ALA A 201 -25.22 -22.39 -12.49
CA ALA A 201 -23.81 -22.06 -12.62
C ALA A 201 -23.18 -21.78 -11.25
N ILE A 202 -23.83 -20.97 -10.43
CA ILE A 202 -23.39 -20.67 -9.05
C ILE A 202 -23.30 -21.96 -8.23
N GLN A 203 -24.33 -22.79 -8.25
CA GLN A 203 -24.38 -24.05 -7.48
C GLN A 203 -23.21 -24.96 -7.85
N MET A 204 -22.95 -25.15 -9.15
CA MET A 204 -21.85 -25.99 -9.63
C MET A 204 -20.49 -25.51 -9.11
N LEU A 205 -20.25 -24.18 -9.17
CA LEU A 205 -19.00 -23.63 -8.68
C LEU A 205 -18.87 -23.75 -7.15
N LEU A 206 -19.95 -23.55 -6.40
CA LEU A 206 -19.95 -23.72 -4.95
C LEU A 206 -19.68 -25.16 -4.52
N GLU A 207 -20.23 -26.15 -5.24
CA GLU A 207 -19.98 -27.56 -4.99
C GLU A 207 -18.51 -27.96 -5.26
N TYR A 208 -17.87 -27.33 -6.26
CA TYR A 208 -16.48 -27.63 -6.61
C TYR A 208 -15.46 -26.84 -5.78
N LEU A 209 -15.83 -25.67 -5.25
CA LEU A 209 -14.90 -24.75 -4.55
C LEU A 209 -14.12 -25.41 -3.38
N PRO A 210 -14.70 -26.32 -2.56
CA PRO A 210 -13.96 -27.00 -1.49
C PRO A 210 -12.79 -27.88 -1.96
N ALA A 211 -12.76 -28.28 -3.24
CA ALA A 211 -11.67 -29.06 -3.82
C ALA A 211 -10.44 -28.17 -4.15
N LEU A 212 -10.58 -26.84 -4.11
CA LEU A 212 -9.53 -25.89 -4.45
C LEU A 212 -8.91 -25.28 -3.19
N LYS A 213 -7.64 -24.91 -3.26
CA LYS A 213 -6.92 -24.31 -2.14
C LYS A 213 -6.80 -22.79 -2.32
N PRO A 214 -7.10 -21.99 -1.27
CA PRO A 214 -6.79 -20.58 -1.29
C PRO A 214 -5.29 -20.34 -1.54
N GLY A 215 -4.97 -19.40 -2.42
CA GLY A 215 -3.61 -19.16 -2.91
C GLY A 215 -3.34 -19.81 -4.28
N ASP A 216 -4.12 -20.79 -4.70
CA ASP A 216 -4.04 -21.35 -6.04
C ASP A 216 -4.77 -20.47 -7.05
N ARG A 217 -4.23 -20.38 -8.27
CA ARG A 217 -4.85 -19.63 -9.38
C ARG A 217 -6.27 -20.11 -9.70
N ARG A 218 -6.55 -21.42 -9.63
CA ARG A 218 -7.88 -21.98 -9.88
C ARG A 218 -8.91 -21.50 -8.86
N TYR A 219 -8.51 -21.36 -7.59
CA TYR A 219 -9.37 -20.81 -6.54
C TYR A 219 -9.72 -19.35 -6.82
N SER A 220 -8.74 -18.54 -7.19
CA SER A 220 -8.96 -17.14 -7.52
C SER A 220 -9.91 -16.98 -8.72
N ILE A 221 -9.70 -17.73 -9.79
CA ILE A 221 -10.56 -17.70 -10.98
C ILE A 221 -11.99 -18.10 -10.60
N GLN A 222 -12.19 -19.19 -9.86
CA GLN A 222 -13.51 -19.68 -9.50
C GLN A 222 -14.26 -18.71 -8.58
N THR A 223 -13.57 -18.11 -7.62
CA THR A 223 -14.17 -17.08 -6.76
C THR A 223 -14.47 -15.80 -7.54
N SER A 224 -13.65 -15.42 -8.52
CA SER A 224 -13.95 -14.31 -9.44
C SER A 224 -15.17 -14.60 -10.32
N GLN A 225 -15.32 -15.84 -10.83
CA GLN A 225 -16.52 -16.26 -11.58
C GLN A 225 -17.79 -16.18 -10.70
N LEU A 226 -17.72 -16.68 -9.45
CA LEU A 226 -18.82 -16.56 -8.49
C LEU A 226 -19.19 -15.10 -8.25
N ALA A 227 -18.20 -14.22 -8.08
CA ALA A 227 -18.44 -12.80 -7.92
C ALA A 227 -19.16 -12.20 -9.14
N PHE A 228 -18.74 -12.57 -10.35
CA PHE A 228 -19.39 -12.14 -11.58
C PHE A 228 -20.85 -12.61 -11.64
N PHE A 229 -21.13 -13.87 -11.35
CA PHE A 229 -22.50 -14.41 -11.39
C PHE A 229 -23.41 -13.81 -10.32
N TYR A 230 -22.91 -13.58 -9.10
CA TYR A 230 -23.66 -12.86 -8.08
C TYR A 230 -23.93 -11.39 -8.50
N GLY A 231 -22.98 -10.75 -9.19
CA GLY A 231 -23.19 -9.43 -9.78
C GLY A 231 -24.31 -9.44 -10.83
N CYS A 232 -24.37 -10.44 -11.70
CA CYS A 232 -25.45 -10.61 -12.68
C CYS A 232 -26.82 -10.80 -12.00
N LYS A 233 -26.87 -11.39 -10.80
CA LYS A 233 -28.08 -11.50 -9.98
C LYS A 233 -28.44 -10.24 -9.20
N GLY A 234 -27.57 -9.24 -9.17
CA GLY A 234 -27.74 -8.03 -8.34
C GLY A 234 -27.38 -8.24 -6.87
N ASP A 235 -26.83 -9.39 -6.48
CA ASP A 235 -26.34 -9.65 -5.11
C ASP A 235 -24.94 -9.05 -4.92
N MET A 236 -24.91 -7.74 -4.69
CA MET A 236 -23.65 -7.00 -4.53
C MET A 236 -22.87 -7.39 -3.27
N GLY A 237 -23.55 -7.85 -2.22
CA GLY A 237 -22.88 -8.32 -0.99
C GLY A 237 -22.05 -9.56 -1.24
N ARG A 238 -22.63 -10.58 -1.87
CA ARG A 238 -21.91 -11.80 -2.25
C ARG A 238 -20.88 -11.53 -3.35
N LYS A 239 -21.18 -10.67 -4.33
CA LYS A 239 -20.19 -10.23 -5.32
C LYS A 239 -18.94 -9.71 -4.61
N LYS A 240 -19.09 -8.79 -3.67
CA LYS A 240 -17.99 -8.20 -2.92
C LYS A 240 -17.22 -9.25 -2.12
N GLN A 241 -17.91 -10.14 -1.42
CA GLN A 241 -17.31 -11.22 -0.64
C GLN A 241 -16.42 -12.10 -1.52
N TYR A 242 -16.91 -12.54 -2.68
CA TYR A 242 -16.15 -13.40 -3.58
C TYR A 242 -15.01 -12.65 -4.28
N LEU A 243 -15.15 -11.36 -4.58
CA LEU A 243 -14.03 -10.54 -5.05
C LEU A 243 -12.92 -10.43 -4.01
N LEU A 244 -13.27 -10.24 -2.73
CA LEU A 244 -12.32 -10.22 -1.63
C LEU A 244 -11.58 -11.56 -1.49
N LEU A 245 -12.31 -12.70 -1.55
CA LEU A 245 -11.70 -14.03 -1.49
C LEU A 245 -10.75 -14.27 -2.66
N SER A 246 -11.13 -13.85 -3.87
CA SER A 246 -10.28 -13.94 -5.06
C SER A 246 -9.02 -13.06 -4.90
N ALA A 247 -9.17 -11.80 -4.54
CA ALA A 247 -8.05 -10.89 -4.34
C ALA A 247 -7.09 -11.35 -3.21
N ILE A 248 -7.63 -11.89 -2.11
CA ILE A 248 -6.83 -12.49 -1.03
C ILE A 248 -6.02 -13.68 -1.55
N SER A 249 -6.65 -14.55 -2.37
CA SER A 249 -5.97 -15.70 -2.97
C SER A 249 -4.87 -15.25 -3.93
N ASP A 250 -5.14 -14.26 -4.78
CA ASP A 250 -4.18 -13.70 -5.72
C ASP A 250 -2.96 -13.12 -5.00
N GLN A 251 -3.19 -12.33 -3.94
CA GLN A 251 -2.09 -11.74 -3.18
C GLN A 251 -1.28 -12.81 -2.42
N ALA A 252 -1.95 -13.82 -1.86
CA ALA A 252 -1.28 -14.92 -1.16
C ALA A 252 -0.45 -15.80 -2.11
N GLY A 253 -0.93 -16.02 -3.34
CA GLY A 253 -0.26 -16.81 -4.38
C GLY A 253 0.76 -16.04 -5.23
N CYS A 254 0.96 -14.76 -5.00
CA CYS A 254 1.73 -13.88 -5.91
C CYS A 254 1.22 -13.92 -7.36
N ILE A 255 -0.10 -13.91 -7.54
CA ILE A 255 -0.73 -13.90 -8.87
C ILE A 255 -0.90 -12.45 -9.30
N ARG A 256 -0.21 -12.05 -10.37
CA ARG A 256 -0.15 -10.65 -10.84
C ARG A 256 -1.01 -10.35 -12.06
N GLU A 257 -1.51 -11.37 -12.72
CA GLU A 257 -2.45 -11.27 -13.85
C GLU A 257 -3.93 -11.12 -13.40
N GLU A 258 -4.14 -10.68 -12.17
CA GLU A 258 -5.43 -10.65 -11.48
C GLU A 258 -6.37 -9.55 -12.01
N ASN A 259 -7.67 -9.74 -11.76
CA ASN A 259 -8.73 -8.80 -12.11
C ASN A 259 -9.56 -8.35 -10.89
N SER A 260 -9.52 -9.12 -9.82
CA SER A 260 -10.42 -8.98 -8.69
C SER A 260 -10.21 -7.67 -7.92
N LEU A 261 -8.97 -7.19 -7.79
CA LEU A 261 -8.69 -5.90 -7.16
C LEU A 261 -9.24 -4.72 -7.97
N ARG A 262 -9.17 -4.79 -9.31
CA ARG A 262 -9.73 -3.77 -10.18
C ARG A 262 -11.27 -3.71 -10.07
N GLU A 263 -11.92 -4.88 -10.10
CA GLU A 263 -13.37 -4.97 -9.93
C GLU A 263 -13.80 -4.49 -8.54
N LEU A 264 -13.07 -4.90 -7.50
CA LEU A 264 -13.31 -4.45 -6.13
C LEU A 264 -13.12 -2.94 -5.99
N ALA A 265 -12.09 -2.37 -6.61
CA ALA A 265 -11.85 -0.93 -6.61
C ALA A 265 -12.99 -0.15 -7.29
N SER A 266 -13.52 -0.67 -8.41
CA SER A 266 -14.69 -0.07 -9.08
C SER A 266 -15.90 -0.09 -8.17
N MET A 267 -16.18 -1.22 -7.54
CA MET A 267 -17.31 -1.37 -6.63
C MET A 267 -17.21 -0.45 -5.40
N LEU A 268 -16.04 -0.37 -4.79
CA LEU A 268 -15.78 0.50 -3.64
C LEU A 268 -15.90 1.98 -4.00
N PHE A 269 -15.49 2.36 -5.22
CA PHE A 269 -15.69 3.71 -5.72
C PHE A 269 -17.18 4.07 -5.80
N ASP A 270 -18.01 3.16 -6.34
CA ASP A 270 -19.44 3.37 -6.44
C ASP A 270 -20.13 3.39 -5.06
N GLU A 271 -19.54 2.73 -4.05
CA GLU A 271 -19.95 2.78 -2.63
C GLU A 271 -19.46 4.03 -1.89
N GLY A 272 -18.58 4.83 -2.50
CA GLY A 272 -17.99 6.04 -1.89
C GLY A 272 -16.76 5.79 -1.01
N ASP A 273 -16.24 4.55 -0.95
CA ASP A 273 -14.96 4.24 -0.30
C ASP A 273 -13.80 4.54 -1.25
N TYR A 274 -13.56 5.83 -1.48
CA TYR A 274 -12.53 6.30 -2.41
C TYR A 274 -11.12 5.95 -1.98
N GLU A 275 -10.89 5.77 -0.68
CA GLU A 275 -9.58 5.44 -0.14
C GLU A 275 -9.17 4.02 -0.50
N ARG A 276 -10.04 3.03 -0.21
CA ARG A 276 -9.78 1.65 -0.60
C ARG A 276 -9.84 1.46 -2.11
N ALA A 277 -10.77 2.14 -2.81
CA ALA A 277 -10.85 2.10 -4.26
C ALA A 277 -9.52 2.53 -4.90
N TYR A 278 -8.98 3.66 -4.49
CA TYR A 278 -7.69 4.16 -4.96
C TYR A 278 -6.53 3.21 -4.60
N LYS A 279 -6.51 2.74 -3.35
CA LYS A 279 -5.52 1.79 -2.85
C LYS A 279 -5.49 0.52 -3.71
N TYR A 280 -6.62 -0.16 -3.88
CA TYR A 280 -6.69 -1.45 -4.56
C TYR A 280 -6.48 -1.34 -6.06
N LEU A 281 -6.98 -0.26 -6.69
CA LEU A 281 -6.69 -0.02 -8.10
C LEU A 281 -5.19 0.16 -8.34
N ASN A 282 -4.50 0.88 -7.47
CA ASN A 282 -3.05 1.06 -7.57
C ASN A 282 -2.29 -0.26 -7.40
N VAL A 283 -2.74 -1.17 -6.49
CA VAL A 283 -2.17 -2.52 -6.39
C VAL A 283 -2.38 -3.30 -7.69
N SER A 284 -3.61 -3.27 -8.25
CA SER A 284 -3.94 -3.97 -9.50
C SER A 284 -3.06 -3.50 -10.67
N ILE A 285 -2.83 -2.19 -10.76
CA ILE A 285 -1.98 -1.59 -11.80
C ILE A 285 -0.53 -2.02 -11.68
N ASN A 286 0.01 -2.00 -10.46
CA ASN A 286 1.38 -2.43 -10.22
C ASN A 286 1.55 -3.92 -10.53
N ASN A 287 0.54 -4.74 -10.19
CA ASN A 287 0.49 -6.15 -10.55
C ASN A 287 0.53 -6.33 -12.06
N ALA A 288 -0.34 -5.65 -12.79
CA ALA A 288 -0.41 -5.75 -14.25
C ALA A 288 0.86 -5.25 -14.94
N ASN A 289 1.48 -4.19 -14.44
CA ASN A 289 2.77 -3.67 -14.94
C ASN A 289 3.91 -4.65 -14.71
N SER A 290 4.00 -5.22 -13.52
CA SER A 290 5.01 -6.20 -13.16
C SER A 290 4.91 -7.48 -14.00
N TYR A 291 3.69 -7.93 -14.24
CA TYR A 291 3.43 -9.09 -15.09
C TYR A 291 3.72 -8.79 -16.56
N GLY A 292 3.32 -7.61 -17.06
CA GLY A 292 3.41 -7.21 -18.48
C GLY A 292 2.10 -7.35 -19.26
N THR A 293 0.94 -7.34 -18.59
CA THR A 293 -0.36 -7.45 -19.27
C THR A 293 -0.87 -6.10 -19.78
N ARG A 294 -1.06 -5.99 -21.10
CA ARG A 294 -1.59 -4.79 -21.76
C ARG A 294 -3.09 -4.62 -21.51
N LEU A 295 -3.83 -5.73 -21.53
CA LEU A 295 -5.28 -5.71 -21.35
C LEU A 295 -5.66 -5.14 -19.99
N ARG A 296 -5.07 -5.67 -18.91
CA ARG A 296 -5.39 -5.21 -17.53
C ARG A 296 -4.96 -3.77 -17.31
N ASN A 297 -3.82 -3.37 -17.88
CA ASN A 297 -3.36 -1.99 -17.87
C ASN A 297 -4.35 -1.03 -18.54
N THR A 298 -4.89 -1.43 -19.70
CA THR A 298 -5.89 -0.65 -20.42
C THR A 298 -7.17 -0.50 -19.59
N GLN A 299 -7.68 -1.59 -19.04
CA GLN A 299 -8.91 -1.61 -18.24
C GLN A 299 -8.78 -0.75 -16.98
N ALA A 300 -7.67 -0.85 -16.28
CA ALA A 300 -7.45 -0.09 -15.06
C ALA A 300 -7.22 1.41 -15.33
N SER A 301 -6.60 1.75 -16.46
CA SER A 301 -6.42 3.16 -16.87
C SER A 301 -7.71 3.87 -17.17
N MET A 302 -8.74 3.18 -17.63
CA MET A 302 -10.06 3.76 -17.83
C MET A 302 -10.72 4.14 -16.50
N LEU A 303 -10.43 3.41 -15.43
CA LEU A 303 -10.99 3.65 -14.09
C LEU A 303 -10.19 4.69 -13.30
N MET A 304 -8.88 4.76 -13.52
CA MET A 304 -8.00 5.58 -12.68
C MET A 304 -8.36 7.07 -12.64
N PRO A 305 -8.68 7.76 -13.75
CA PRO A 305 -9.05 9.17 -13.68
C PRO A 305 -10.28 9.41 -12.80
N LYS A 306 -11.29 8.53 -12.90
CA LYS A 306 -12.53 8.61 -12.13
C LYS A 306 -12.25 8.41 -10.63
N ILE A 307 -11.53 7.35 -10.28
CA ILE A 307 -11.21 7.01 -8.89
C ILE A 307 -10.27 8.06 -8.27
N LEU A 308 -9.28 8.54 -9.02
CA LEU A 308 -8.36 9.59 -8.58
C LEU A 308 -9.10 10.91 -8.33
N ALA A 309 -10.05 11.28 -9.18
CA ALA A 309 -10.86 12.48 -8.98
C ALA A 309 -11.67 12.38 -7.68
N GLY A 310 -12.37 11.26 -7.44
CA GLY A 310 -13.10 11.02 -6.20
C GLY A 310 -12.21 11.05 -4.96
N TYR A 311 -11.06 10.40 -5.04
CA TYR A 311 -10.06 10.40 -3.97
C TYR A 311 -9.52 11.80 -3.66
N ASN A 312 -9.21 12.60 -4.69
CA ASN A 312 -8.72 13.96 -4.52
C ASN A 312 -9.78 14.86 -3.88
N VAL A 313 -11.05 14.77 -4.32
CA VAL A 313 -12.17 15.52 -3.72
C VAL A 313 -12.32 15.14 -2.23
N MET A 314 -12.23 13.86 -1.91
CA MET A 314 -12.28 13.40 -0.51
C MET A 314 -11.11 13.99 0.29
N LYS A 315 -9.88 13.93 -0.24
CA LYS A 315 -8.67 14.49 0.41
C LYS A 315 -8.77 16.00 0.61
N GLU A 316 -9.22 16.73 -0.40
CA GLU A 316 -9.45 18.17 -0.28
C GLU A 316 -10.49 18.49 0.79
N THR A 317 -11.58 17.71 0.83
CA THR A 317 -12.63 17.87 1.84
C THR A 317 -12.11 17.60 3.25
N GLN A 318 -11.32 16.53 3.42
CA GLN A 318 -10.64 16.24 4.69
C GLN A 318 -9.66 17.36 5.08
N HIS A 319 -8.89 17.84 4.10
CA HIS A 319 -7.93 18.93 4.32
C HIS A 319 -8.64 20.23 4.72
N ARG A 320 -9.71 20.61 4.02
CA ARG A 320 -10.55 21.78 4.38
C ARG A 320 -11.15 21.66 5.78
N ARG A 321 -11.69 20.47 6.12
CA ARG A 321 -12.20 20.20 7.49
C ARG A 321 -11.10 20.37 8.54
N MET A 322 -9.92 19.82 8.27
CA MET A 322 -8.76 19.97 9.16
C MET A 322 -8.35 21.44 9.32
N GLN A 323 -8.28 22.19 8.21
CA GLN A 323 -8.01 23.63 8.22
C GLN A 323 -9.07 24.39 9.03
N THR A 324 -10.36 24.08 8.82
CA THR A 324 -11.45 24.71 9.57
C THR A 324 -11.33 24.42 11.07
N LEU A 325 -11.03 23.17 11.45
CA LEU A 325 -10.80 22.80 12.85
C LEU A 325 -9.59 23.54 13.43
N MET A 326 -8.49 23.64 12.67
CA MET A 326 -7.31 24.40 13.08
C MET A 326 -7.63 25.90 13.29
N VAL A 327 -8.41 26.51 12.40
CA VAL A 327 -8.88 27.90 12.54
C VAL A 327 -9.78 28.02 13.77
N CYS A 328 -10.73 27.12 13.96
CA CYS A 328 -11.60 27.12 15.15
C CYS A 328 -10.80 27.00 16.45
N ILE A 329 -9.83 26.07 16.51
CA ILE A 329 -8.94 25.91 17.66
C ILE A 329 -8.11 27.19 17.90
N SER A 330 -7.59 27.78 16.84
CA SER A 330 -6.84 29.04 16.91
C SER A 330 -7.68 30.21 17.43
N VAL A 331 -8.94 30.31 16.96
CA VAL A 331 -9.89 31.34 17.43
C VAL A 331 -10.24 31.11 18.91
N ILE A 332 -10.49 29.85 19.32
CA ILE A 332 -10.74 29.53 20.73
C ILE A 332 -9.52 29.85 21.59
N ALA A 333 -8.31 29.53 21.12
CA ALA A 333 -7.08 29.88 21.81
C ALA A 333 -6.92 31.40 21.99
N VAL A 334 -7.21 32.17 20.93
CA VAL A 334 -7.20 33.64 20.99
C VAL A 334 -8.25 34.17 21.97
N MET A 335 -9.50 33.61 21.91
CA MET A 335 -10.56 34.00 22.86
C MET A 335 -10.19 33.69 24.31
N LEU A 336 -9.54 32.53 24.55
CA LEU A 336 -9.05 32.17 25.87
C LEU A 336 -7.96 33.14 26.36
N VAL A 337 -7.04 33.51 25.48
CA VAL A 337 -6.01 34.51 25.80
C VAL A 337 -6.65 35.86 26.09
N VAL A 338 -7.63 36.30 25.30
CA VAL A 338 -8.39 37.54 25.55
C VAL A 338 -9.19 37.47 26.85
N ALA A 339 -9.84 36.33 27.11
CA ALA A 339 -10.55 36.10 28.37
C ALA A 339 -9.60 36.14 29.58
N LEU A 340 -8.41 35.49 29.47
CA LEU A 340 -7.38 35.55 30.50
C LEU A 340 -6.87 36.98 30.74
N ILE A 341 -6.67 37.75 29.63
CA ILE A 341 -6.31 39.18 29.74
C ILE A 341 -7.45 39.99 30.36
N ALA A 342 -8.72 39.72 30.00
CA ALA A 342 -9.88 40.37 30.58
C ALA A 342 -10.04 40.04 32.07
N VAL A 343 -9.90 38.77 32.45
CA VAL A 343 -9.88 38.34 33.85
C VAL A 343 -8.71 38.96 34.62
N TYR A 344 -7.53 39.00 33.98
CA TYR A 344 -6.36 39.67 34.54
C TYR A 344 -6.61 41.16 34.77
N MET A 345 -7.21 41.86 33.78
CA MET A 345 -7.54 43.29 33.89
C MET A 345 -8.61 43.53 34.97
N LEU A 346 -9.63 42.65 35.08
CA LEU A 346 -10.66 42.72 36.13
C LEU A 346 -10.06 42.46 37.53
N LEU A 347 -9.20 41.45 37.65
CA LEU A 347 -8.48 41.16 38.89
C LEU A 347 -7.53 42.30 39.28
N LYS A 348 -6.87 42.89 38.27
CA LYS A 348 -5.99 44.06 38.46
C LYS A 348 -6.79 45.31 38.91
N ARG A 349 -8.00 45.51 38.34
CA ARG A 349 -8.92 46.56 38.71
C ARG A 349 -9.46 46.37 40.15
N TYR A 350 -9.88 45.14 40.46
CA TYR A 350 -10.36 44.74 41.81
C TYR A 350 -9.26 44.89 42.87
N ARG A 351 -8.04 44.47 42.56
CA ARG A 351 -6.87 44.68 43.44
C ARG A 351 -6.54 46.15 43.66
N ARG A 352 -6.61 46.99 42.60
CA ARG A 352 -6.40 48.44 42.76
C ARG A 352 -7.49 49.09 43.62
N SER A 353 -8.72 48.65 43.56
CA SER A 353 -9.81 49.13 44.42
C SER A 353 -9.60 48.77 45.89
N ASN A 354 -9.08 47.55 46.13
CA ASN A 354 -8.78 47.10 47.51
C ASN A 354 -7.45 47.66 48.07
N GLN A 355 -6.51 48.10 47.20
CA GLN A 355 -5.22 48.67 47.61
C GLN A 355 -5.33 50.01 48.30
N THR A 356 -6.44 50.74 48.09
CA THR A 356 -6.71 51.98 48.81
C THR A 356 -6.95 51.74 50.30
N VAL A 357 -7.27 50.51 50.70
CA VAL A 357 -7.57 50.15 52.10
C VAL A 357 -6.38 49.45 52.81
N ALA A 358 -5.49 48.79 52.06
CA ALA A 358 -4.40 47.97 52.64
C ALA A 358 -2.99 48.55 52.46
N TYR A 359 -2.87 49.84 52.17
CA TYR A 359 -1.63 50.48 51.63
C TYR A 359 -0.42 50.51 52.59
N VAL A 360 -0.57 50.25 53.87
CA VAL A 360 0.52 50.46 54.83
C VAL A 360 1.25 49.17 55.27
N ASN A 361 0.61 48.01 55.23
CA ASN A 361 1.20 46.77 55.82
C ASN A 361 1.56 45.65 54.84
N GLY A 362 1.28 45.79 53.54
CA GLY A 362 1.43 44.65 52.61
C GLY A 362 2.54 44.76 51.58
N ARG A 363 3.29 45.86 51.48
CA ARG A 363 4.20 46.13 50.37
C ARG A 363 5.36 45.15 50.18
N LEU A 364 5.85 44.58 51.24
CA LEU A 364 7.03 43.70 51.17
C LEU A 364 6.63 42.25 50.83
N GLU A 365 5.52 41.77 51.36
CA GLU A 365 5.00 40.40 51.03
C GLU A 365 4.39 40.33 49.63
N GLU A 366 3.74 41.41 49.16
CA GLU A 366 3.18 41.46 47.81
C GLU A 366 4.26 41.34 46.71
N ALA A 367 5.38 42.04 46.83
CA ALA A 367 6.42 42.01 45.81
C ALA A 367 7.06 40.61 45.64
N VAL A 368 7.26 39.89 46.72
CA VAL A 368 7.79 38.50 46.68
C VAL A 368 6.75 37.52 46.15
N GLY A 369 5.46 37.77 46.44
CA GLY A 369 4.35 36.93 45.95
C GLY A 369 4.15 37.05 44.42
N GLU A 370 4.26 38.25 43.88
CA GLU A 370 4.12 38.49 42.42
C GLU A 370 5.26 37.88 41.59
N LEU A 371 6.51 37.97 42.09
CA LEU A 371 7.67 37.40 41.39
C LEU A 371 7.58 35.88 41.31
N ARG A 372 7.12 35.21 42.35
CA ARG A 372 6.91 33.74 42.37
C ARG A 372 5.78 33.30 41.44
N ARG A 373 4.70 34.08 41.33
CA ARG A 373 3.57 33.75 40.46
C ARG A 373 3.95 33.91 38.99
N SER A 374 4.68 34.98 38.63
CA SER A 374 5.14 35.23 37.27
C SER A 374 6.04 34.10 36.73
N ASN A 375 6.98 33.64 37.59
CA ASN A 375 7.86 32.52 37.25
C ASN A 375 7.10 31.20 37.09
N ALA A 376 6.07 30.96 37.90
CA ALA A 376 5.26 29.73 37.80
C ALA A 376 4.41 29.72 36.51
N ILE A 377 3.81 30.86 36.14
CA ILE A 377 3.00 31.00 34.94
C ILE A 377 3.86 30.86 33.69
N MET A 378 5.09 31.42 33.69
CA MET A 378 6.03 31.31 32.60
C MET A 378 6.51 29.85 32.39
N LYS A 379 6.77 29.12 33.49
CA LYS A 379 7.13 27.70 33.44
C LYS A 379 6.00 26.83 32.87
N GLU A 380 4.75 27.07 33.30
CA GLU A 380 3.60 26.30 32.80
C GLU A 380 3.25 26.62 31.36
N GLY A 381 3.36 27.90 30.93
CA GLY A 381 3.16 28.29 29.52
C GLY A 381 4.15 27.65 28.55
N ASN A 382 5.37 27.42 28.98
CA ASN A 382 6.37 26.73 28.18
C ASN A 382 6.16 25.20 28.13
N ARG A 383 5.72 24.57 29.23
CA ARG A 383 5.35 23.16 29.26
C ARG A 383 4.21 22.84 28.28
N ILE A 384 3.21 23.71 28.25
CA ILE A 384 2.08 23.58 27.32
C ILE A 384 2.55 23.70 25.84
N LYS A 385 3.48 24.61 25.56
CA LYS A 385 4.07 24.72 24.21
C LYS A 385 4.79 23.44 23.78
N GLU A 386 5.57 22.84 24.64
CA GLU A 386 6.31 21.60 24.34
C GLU A 386 5.35 20.41 24.14
N GLU A 387 4.28 20.30 24.95
CA GLU A 387 3.26 19.25 24.79
C GLU A 387 2.49 19.39 23.46
N TYR A 388 2.18 20.64 23.05
CA TYR A 388 1.49 20.89 21.78
C TYR A 388 2.34 20.51 20.57
N ILE A 389 3.62 20.77 20.64
CA ILE A 389 4.56 20.42 19.56
C ILE A 389 4.71 18.90 19.46
N GLY A 390 4.79 18.21 20.59
CA GLY A 390 4.84 16.75 20.60
C GLY A 390 3.61 16.11 19.96
N ARG A 391 2.40 16.56 20.30
CA ARG A 391 1.14 16.05 19.70
C ARG A 391 1.01 16.39 18.22
N PHE A 392 1.49 17.56 17.79
CA PHE A 392 1.49 17.93 16.38
C PHE A 392 2.41 17.02 15.55
N MET A 393 3.56 16.67 16.10
CA MET A 393 4.51 15.75 15.47
C MET A 393 3.95 14.33 15.37
N GLU A 394 3.21 13.87 16.36
CA GLU A 394 2.57 12.55 16.36
C GLU A 394 1.46 12.46 15.31
N LEU A 395 0.61 13.49 15.21
CA LEU A 395 -0.41 13.61 14.15
C LEU A 395 0.20 13.70 12.74
N ALA A 396 1.27 14.45 12.59
CA ALA A 396 1.98 14.57 11.32
C ALA A 396 2.60 13.21 10.89
N SER A 397 3.14 12.43 11.84
CA SER A 397 3.67 11.08 11.57
C SER A 397 2.61 10.13 11.03
N VAL A 398 1.40 10.14 11.61
CA VAL A 398 0.28 9.27 11.15
C VAL A 398 -0.15 9.62 9.72
N LEU A 399 -0.18 10.91 9.37
CA LEU A 399 -0.49 11.35 8.00
C LEU A 399 0.59 10.92 7.01
N ILE A 400 1.83 10.95 7.46
CA ILE A 400 2.98 10.52 6.69
C ILE A 400 2.97 9.00 6.48
N ASP A 401 2.66 8.19 7.49
CA ASP A 401 2.56 6.73 7.35
C ASP A 401 1.45 6.31 6.37
N LYS A 402 0.33 7.04 6.36
CA LYS A 402 -0.71 6.87 5.34
C LYS A 402 -0.19 7.13 3.93
N ALA A 403 0.53 8.22 3.76
CA ALA A 403 1.10 8.59 2.45
C ALA A 403 2.16 7.58 1.96
N GLU A 404 2.93 6.94 2.87
CA GLU A 404 3.88 5.87 2.50
C GLU A 404 3.21 4.54 2.17
N SER A 405 2.12 4.26 2.81
CA SER A 405 1.30 3.11 2.46
C SER A 405 0.86 3.22 0.99
N TYR A 406 0.48 4.42 0.56
CA TYR A 406 0.16 4.71 -0.84
C TYR A 406 1.38 4.56 -1.78
N ARG A 407 2.58 4.98 -1.34
CA ARG A 407 3.81 4.82 -2.12
C ARG A 407 4.23 3.35 -2.26
N LYS A 408 4.13 2.58 -1.19
CA LYS A 408 4.39 1.13 -1.22
C LYS A 408 3.41 0.41 -2.14
N LEU A 409 2.17 0.87 -2.16
CA LEU A 409 1.13 0.42 -3.06
C LEU A 409 1.46 0.73 -4.53
N ALA A 410 1.94 1.92 -4.80
CA ALA A 410 2.38 2.34 -6.12
C ALA A 410 3.53 1.49 -6.68
N ASN A 411 4.54 1.27 -5.85
CA ASN A 411 5.67 0.41 -6.21
C ASN A 411 5.26 -1.06 -6.46
N ARG A 412 4.18 -1.48 -5.83
CA ARG A 412 3.61 -2.81 -6.01
C ARG A 412 2.92 -2.94 -7.37
N TYR A 413 2.13 -1.96 -7.78
CA TYR A 413 1.48 -1.90 -9.10
C TYR A 413 2.49 -1.77 -10.26
N ALA A 414 3.61 -1.08 -10.03
CA ALA A 414 4.70 -1.04 -11.00
C ALA A 414 5.30 -2.43 -11.28
N LYS A 415 5.30 -3.33 -10.29
CA LYS A 415 5.79 -4.70 -10.43
C LYS A 415 4.80 -5.65 -11.13
N GLU A 416 3.54 -5.30 -11.15
CA GLU A 416 2.45 -6.15 -11.65
C GLU A 416 2.00 -5.83 -13.08
N HIS A 417 2.76 -4.99 -13.82
CA HIS A 417 2.62 -4.66 -15.26
C HIS A 417 1.34 -3.90 -15.66
N ASP A 418 0.63 -3.24 -14.78
CA ASP A 418 -0.46 -2.35 -15.15
C ASP A 418 0.04 -0.91 -15.44
N MET A 419 0.51 -0.69 -16.67
CA MET A 419 1.15 0.58 -17.10
C MET A 419 0.23 1.80 -17.05
N ARG A 420 -1.07 1.66 -17.13
CA ARG A 420 -1.98 2.82 -17.20
C ARG A 420 -2.28 3.42 -15.83
N ALA A 421 -2.41 2.60 -14.83
CA ALA A 421 -2.64 3.08 -13.48
C ALA A 421 -1.35 3.49 -12.77
N LEU A 422 -0.21 2.89 -13.11
CA LEU A 422 1.10 3.39 -12.69
C LEU A 422 1.38 4.81 -13.21
N TYR A 423 1.02 5.10 -14.46
CA TYR A 423 1.23 6.43 -15.04
C TYR A 423 0.39 7.51 -14.34
N ALA A 424 -0.84 7.19 -13.98
CA ALA A 424 -1.69 8.09 -13.21
C ALA A 424 -1.18 8.30 -11.77
N LEU A 425 -0.60 7.28 -11.15
CA LEU A 425 0.01 7.37 -9.83
C LEU A 425 1.34 8.14 -9.84
N ILE A 426 2.20 7.89 -10.81
CA ILE A 426 3.47 8.64 -10.97
C ILE A 426 3.18 10.13 -11.17
N LYS A 427 2.09 10.46 -11.85
CA LYS A 427 1.63 11.85 -11.97
C LYS A 427 1.19 12.44 -10.63
N SER A 428 0.70 11.62 -9.70
CA SER A 428 0.37 12.03 -8.32
C SER A 428 1.59 12.02 -7.38
N SER A 429 2.67 11.30 -7.72
CA SER A 429 3.88 11.24 -6.88
C SER A 429 4.62 12.58 -6.80
N ALA A 430 4.44 13.47 -7.76
CA ALA A 430 4.96 14.84 -7.68
C ALA A 430 4.31 15.62 -6.52
N ALA A 431 3.00 15.52 -6.37
CA ALA A 431 2.27 16.14 -5.25
C ALA A 431 2.63 15.52 -3.89
N PHE A 432 2.99 14.24 -3.89
CA PHE A 432 3.40 13.53 -2.67
C PHE A 432 4.82 13.94 -2.21
N ASN A 433 5.77 14.05 -3.14
CA ASN A 433 7.13 14.50 -2.83
C ASN A 433 7.14 15.96 -2.39
N GLU A 434 6.28 16.78 -2.96
CA GLU A 434 6.06 18.16 -2.57
C GLU A 434 5.53 18.26 -1.14
N SER A 435 4.51 17.47 -0.79
CA SER A 435 3.94 17.43 0.55
C SER A 435 4.95 16.96 1.61
N THR A 436 5.78 15.98 1.28
CA THR A 436 6.82 15.47 2.18
C THR A 436 7.95 16.48 2.38
N SER A 437 8.36 17.17 1.31
CA SER A 437 9.36 18.23 1.36
C SER A 437 8.85 19.44 2.16
N LEU A 438 7.57 19.77 2.01
CA LEU A 438 6.90 20.84 2.76
C LEU A 438 6.83 20.50 4.26
N PHE A 439 6.53 19.25 4.58
CA PHE A 439 6.49 18.77 5.97
C PHE A 439 7.84 18.91 6.67
N TYR A 440 8.92 18.42 6.03
CA TYR A 440 10.25 18.57 6.63
C TYR A 440 10.72 20.03 6.69
N GLY A 441 10.36 20.84 5.70
CA GLY A 441 10.65 22.26 5.73
C GLY A 441 9.96 22.96 6.91
N ASN A 442 8.69 22.68 7.13
CA ASN A 442 7.93 23.25 8.25
C ASN A 442 8.43 22.74 9.60
N PHE A 443 8.77 21.46 9.70
CA PHE A 443 9.37 20.87 10.89
C PHE A 443 10.70 21.54 11.25
N ASP A 444 11.61 21.61 10.28
CA ASP A 444 12.95 22.17 10.48
C ASP A 444 12.86 23.62 10.93
N SER A 445 12.06 24.43 10.23
CA SER A 445 11.87 25.85 10.55
C SER A 445 11.19 26.05 11.91
N ALA A 446 10.19 25.23 12.24
CA ALA A 446 9.53 25.31 13.54
C ALA A 446 10.47 24.90 14.67
N PHE A 447 11.25 23.85 14.47
CA PHE A 447 12.20 23.35 15.46
C PHE A 447 13.33 24.34 15.71
N LEU A 448 13.94 24.89 14.64
CA LEU A 448 15.02 25.84 14.76
C LEU A 448 14.57 27.20 15.34
N ARG A 449 13.30 27.57 15.19
CA ARG A 449 12.73 28.74 15.88
C ARG A 449 12.66 28.56 17.40
N ILE A 450 12.39 27.32 17.84
CA ILE A 450 12.28 26.98 19.27
C ILE A 450 13.67 26.79 19.87
N TYR A 451 14.56 26.19 19.10
CA TYR A 451 15.93 25.86 19.50
C TYR A 451 16.95 26.48 18.55
N PRO A 452 17.13 27.81 18.53
CA PRO A 452 17.99 28.51 17.56
C PRO A 452 19.45 28.02 17.60
N ASN A 453 19.94 27.68 18.78
CA ASN A 453 21.33 27.27 19.00
C ASN A 453 21.50 25.74 18.96
N PHE A 454 20.45 24.98 18.59
CA PHE A 454 20.47 23.51 18.65
C PHE A 454 21.61 22.92 17.84
N VAL A 455 21.83 23.40 16.62
CA VAL A 455 22.87 22.88 15.72
C VAL A 455 24.26 23.13 16.28
N ASP A 456 24.50 24.32 16.84
CA ASP A 456 25.77 24.70 17.43
C ASP A 456 26.07 23.84 18.66
N LYS A 457 25.07 23.68 19.55
CA LYS A 457 25.19 22.83 20.75
C LYS A 457 25.34 21.34 20.43
N VAL A 458 24.70 20.84 19.38
CA VAL A 458 24.94 19.47 18.90
C VAL A 458 26.37 19.33 18.39
N ASN A 459 26.87 20.33 17.68
CA ASN A 459 28.23 20.31 17.16
C ASN A 459 29.31 20.43 18.25
N GLU A 460 28.99 21.03 19.40
CA GLU A 460 29.84 21.03 20.60
C GLU A 460 29.99 19.61 21.20
N LEU A 461 28.97 18.74 21.01
CA LEU A 461 29.00 17.34 21.49
C LEU A 461 29.68 16.38 20.50
N LEU A 462 30.05 16.85 19.30
CA LEU A 462 30.71 16.04 18.25
C LEU A 462 32.19 16.44 18.13
N SER A 463 33.02 15.50 17.69
CA SER A 463 34.44 15.76 17.41
C SER A 463 34.58 16.74 16.22
N ASP A 464 35.64 17.56 16.20
CA ASP A 464 35.82 18.66 15.23
C ASP A 464 35.78 18.21 13.76
N GLU A 465 36.24 16.99 13.46
CA GLU A 465 36.22 16.41 12.12
C GLU A 465 34.82 15.90 11.69
N CYS A 466 33.86 15.87 12.60
CA CYS A 466 32.56 15.25 12.40
C CYS A 466 31.38 16.21 12.57
N LYS A 467 31.63 17.51 12.59
CA LYS A 467 30.59 18.54 12.72
C LYS A 467 29.59 18.49 11.56
N ILE A 468 28.33 18.66 11.89
CA ILE A 468 27.22 18.58 10.94
C ILE A 468 26.78 20.00 10.56
N THR A 469 26.86 20.34 9.28
CA THR A 469 26.36 21.61 8.76
C THR A 469 24.96 21.43 8.16
N PRO A 470 23.97 22.23 8.56
CA PRO A 470 22.67 22.22 7.94
C PRO A 470 22.74 22.73 6.49
N ARG A 471 21.83 22.27 5.63
CA ARG A 471 21.73 22.75 4.24
C ARG A 471 20.81 23.99 4.18
N GLY A 472 21.37 25.17 4.43
CA GLY A 472 20.60 26.40 4.62
C GLY A 472 19.75 26.30 5.91
N GLU A 473 18.45 26.60 5.82
CA GLU A 473 17.50 26.47 6.95
C GLU A 473 16.95 25.06 7.15
N ARG A 474 17.50 24.05 6.47
CA ARG A 474 17.02 22.66 6.56
C ARG A 474 17.96 21.77 7.35
N LEU A 475 17.41 21.06 8.31
CA LEU A 475 18.12 20.04 9.07
C LEU A 475 18.47 18.84 8.17
N THR A 476 19.66 18.29 8.37
CA THR A 476 20.02 16.99 7.77
C THR A 476 19.22 15.86 8.45
N THR A 477 19.21 14.69 7.85
CA THR A 477 18.55 13.51 8.46
C THR A 477 19.13 13.21 9.85
N GLU A 478 20.42 13.37 10.03
CA GLU A 478 21.11 13.22 11.30
C GLU A 478 20.62 14.22 12.33
N LEU A 479 20.55 15.49 11.96
CA LEU A 479 20.05 16.56 12.84
C LEU A 479 18.56 16.40 13.16
N ARG A 480 17.74 15.90 12.23
CA ARG A 480 16.33 15.61 12.50
C ARG A 480 16.16 14.47 13.49
N ILE A 481 16.99 13.42 13.43
CA ILE A 481 17.00 12.35 14.43
C ILE A 481 17.27 12.95 15.81
N LEU A 482 18.28 13.78 15.93
CA LEU A 482 18.63 14.43 17.19
C LEU A 482 17.56 15.43 17.65
N ALA A 483 16.95 16.16 16.72
CA ALA A 483 15.82 17.04 17.01
C ALA A 483 14.61 16.26 17.57
N LEU A 484 14.32 15.09 17.02
CA LEU A 484 13.27 14.21 17.54
C LEU A 484 13.60 13.66 18.94
N ILE A 485 14.86 13.31 19.18
CA ILE A 485 15.34 12.91 20.50
C ILE A 485 15.20 14.10 21.49
N ARG A 486 15.54 15.31 21.07
CA ARG A 486 15.35 16.54 21.89
C ARG A 486 13.87 16.75 22.23
N LEU A 487 12.96 16.43 21.31
CA LEU A 487 11.52 16.46 21.53
C LEU A 487 10.98 15.28 22.33
N GLY A 488 11.84 14.39 22.83
CA GLY A 488 11.45 13.23 23.64
C GLY A 488 11.03 12.00 22.84
N ILE A 489 11.18 12.02 21.51
CA ILE A 489 10.88 10.88 20.65
C ILE A 489 12.15 10.04 20.49
N THR A 490 12.32 9.06 21.38
CA THR A 490 13.54 8.22 21.43
C THR A 490 13.38 6.85 20.78
N ASP A 491 12.15 6.44 20.52
CA ASP A 491 11.84 5.14 19.91
C ASP A 491 12.23 5.07 18.43
N ASN A 492 13.02 4.05 18.05
CA ASN A 492 13.53 3.89 16.69
C ASN A 492 12.44 3.68 15.64
N HIS A 493 11.34 3.02 15.99
CA HIS A 493 10.23 2.79 15.06
C HIS A 493 9.50 4.12 14.79
N LYS A 494 9.27 4.91 15.83
CA LYS A 494 8.64 6.23 15.70
C LYS A 494 9.53 7.17 14.88
N ILE A 495 10.83 7.22 15.17
CA ILE A 495 11.79 8.04 14.41
C ILE A 495 11.86 7.59 12.94
N ALA A 496 11.97 6.28 12.69
CA ALA A 496 11.99 5.73 11.35
C ALA A 496 10.71 6.05 10.58
N GLY A 497 9.55 5.95 11.22
CA GLY A 497 8.25 6.33 10.67
C GLY A 497 8.18 7.80 10.29
N ILE A 498 8.62 8.70 11.18
CA ILE A 498 8.65 10.15 10.94
C ILE A 498 9.62 10.51 9.81
N LEU A 499 10.82 9.93 9.80
CA LEU A 499 11.88 10.23 8.84
C LEU A 499 11.85 9.35 7.58
N ARG A 500 10.83 8.51 7.44
CA ARG A 500 10.65 7.67 6.25
C ARG A 500 11.88 6.85 5.88
N SER A 501 12.62 6.46 6.85
CA SER A 501 13.80 5.63 6.69
C SER A 501 13.56 4.23 7.26
N SER A 502 14.39 3.27 6.89
CA SER A 502 14.34 1.97 7.55
C SER A 502 14.77 2.11 9.01
N ILE A 503 14.23 1.26 9.88
CA ILE A 503 14.64 1.21 11.29
C ILE A 503 16.17 0.99 11.39
N THR A 504 16.69 0.16 10.50
CA THR A 504 18.12 -0.09 10.36
C THR A 504 18.89 1.19 10.04
N THR A 505 18.33 2.05 9.19
CA THR A 505 18.95 3.34 8.84
C THR A 505 19.02 4.25 10.06
N VAL A 506 17.93 4.39 10.81
CA VAL A 506 17.89 5.20 12.04
C VAL A 506 18.90 4.68 13.06
N TYR A 507 18.91 3.37 13.27
CA TYR A 507 19.85 2.72 14.17
C TYR A 507 21.32 3.01 13.76
N THR A 508 21.60 2.90 12.45
CA THR A 508 22.94 3.17 11.91
C THR A 508 23.37 4.62 12.14
N TYR A 509 22.46 5.58 11.91
CA TYR A 509 22.77 7.00 12.16
C TYR A 509 22.99 7.26 13.65
N ARG A 510 22.13 6.76 14.54
CA ARG A 510 22.29 6.91 15.98
C ARG A 510 23.62 6.32 16.47
N SER A 511 23.94 5.12 16.04
CA SER A 511 25.22 4.46 16.38
C SER A 511 26.43 5.23 15.86
N LYS A 512 26.35 5.74 14.62
CA LYS A 512 27.41 6.58 14.05
C LYS A 512 27.59 7.90 14.80
N LEU A 513 26.49 8.58 15.13
CA LEU A 513 26.52 9.84 15.87
C LEU A 513 27.07 9.63 17.28
N LYS A 514 26.64 8.59 17.97
CA LYS A 514 27.16 8.21 19.28
C LYS A 514 28.68 7.89 19.23
N ALA A 515 29.13 7.18 18.19
CA ALA A 515 30.55 6.85 18.01
C ALA A 515 31.42 8.09 17.72
N ARG A 516 30.85 9.13 17.09
CA ARG A 516 31.50 10.40 16.73
C ARG A 516 31.41 11.47 17.83
N SER A 517 30.66 11.20 18.87
CA SER A 517 30.47 12.11 20.00
C SER A 517 31.63 12.03 20.99
N VAL A 518 32.00 13.17 21.56
CA VAL A 518 32.99 13.29 22.64
C VAL A 518 32.45 12.73 23.96
N VAL A 519 31.13 12.67 24.15
CA VAL A 519 30.46 12.20 25.38
C VAL A 519 29.91 10.75 25.28
N LYS A 520 30.15 10.08 24.16
CA LYS A 520 29.83 8.65 23.92
C LYS A 520 28.44 8.21 24.44
N ASP A 521 28.40 7.48 25.57
CA ASP A 521 27.18 6.85 26.08
C ASP A 521 26.11 7.86 26.54
N ASP A 522 26.50 9.03 26.99
CA ASP A 522 25.62 10.11 27.42
C ASP A 522 25.15 11.03 26.29
N PHE A 523 25.56 10.78 25.05
CA PHE A 523 25.30 11.66 23.91
C PHE A 523 23.81 12.00 23.75
N GLU A 524 22.95 11.00 23.73
CA GLU A 524 21.51 11.25 23.55
C GLU A 524 20.87 11.93 24.76
N ARG A 525 21.38 11.70 25.96
CA ARG A 525 20.95 12.39 27.17
C ARG A 525 21.36 13.86 27.13
N CYS A 526 22.57 14.15 26.68
CA CYS A 526 23.04 15.53 26.45
C CYS A 526 22.22 16.24 25.37
N VAL A 527 21.91 15.57 24.26
CA VAL A 527 21.05 16.13 23.21
C VAL A 527 19.65 16.42 23.75
N ALA A 528 19.07 15.51 24.52
CA ALA A 528 17.75 15.68 25.13
C ALA A 528 17.69 16.86 26.12
N SER A 529 18.83 17.26 26.71
CA SER A 529 18.92 18.37 27.67
C SER A 529 19.27 19.72 27.02
N ILE A 530 19.61 19.78 25.71
CA ILE A 530 19.94 21.03 25.02
C ILE A 530 18.79 22.04 25.21
N ASP A 531 19.11 23.23 25.71
CA ASP A 531 18.14 24.30 26.01
C ASP A 531 16.98 23.84 26.90
N SER A 532 17.17 22.85 27.76
CA SER A 532 16.24 22.55 28.84
C SER A 532 16.35 23.61 29.93
N TRP A 533 15.23 24.03 30.51
CA TRP A 533 15.14 25.09 31.50
C TRP A 533 16.00 24.92 32.76
N GLN A 534 16.64 23.79 32.93
CA GLN A 534 17.53 23.52 34.08
C GLN A 534 18.87 24.28 33.99
N GLU A 535 19.33 24.70 32.79
CA GLU A 535 20.58 25.46 32.66
C GLU A 535 20.41 26.98 32.90
N ALA A 536 19.21 27.53 32.68
CA ALA A 536 18.96 28.95 32.90
C ALA A 536 18.99 29.36 34.39
N ASP A 537 18.63 28.45 35.30
CA ASP A 537 18.66 28.69 36.74
C ASP A 537 20.09 28.61 37.32
N ALA A 538 21.00 27.85 36.72
CA ALA A 538 22.38 27.77 37.22
C ALA A 538 23.24 29.00 36.83
N ALA A 539 22.95 29.62 35.68
CA ALA A 539 23.67 30.84 35.24
C ALA A 539 23.18 32.12 35.96
N SER A 540 21.93 32.16 36.43
CA SER A 540 21.37 33.28 37.13
C SER A 540 21.73 33.34 38.64
N VAL A 541 22.03 32.17 39.23
CA VAL A 541 22.42 32.10 40.66
C VAL A 541 23.88 32.47 40.86
N THR A 542 24.74 32.32 39.84
CA THR A 542 26.16 32.72 39.93
C THR A 542 26.41 34.19 39.67
N ALA A 543 25.41 34.95 39.19
CA ALA A 543 25.55 36.41 38.91
C ALA A 543 25.13 37.33 40.07
N VAL A 544 24.62 36.80 41.21
CA VAL A 544 24.11 37.60 42.34
C VAL A 544 25.05 37.56 43.56
N GLU A 545 26.13 36.77 43.54
CA GLU A 545 27.11 36.76 44.60
C GLU A 545 28.42 37.44 44.14
N SER A 546 28.39 38.77 44.03
CA SER A 546 29.58 39.64 44.13
C SER A 546 29.16 40.92 44.88
N PRO A 547 29.53 41.12 46.12
CA PRO A 547 29.31 42.37 46.83
C PRO A 547 30.40 43.34 46.43
N GLY A 548 30.00 44.50 45.91
CA GLY A 548 30.81 45.66 45.63
C GLY A 548 30.02 46.93 45.84
#